data_f55fa834545d0370a817038f6c4ebb4c
#
_entry.id   f55fa834545d0370a817038f6c4ebb4c
#
_cell.length_a   1.000
_cell.length_b   1.000
_cell.length_c   1.000
_cell.angle_alpha   90.00
_cell.angle_beta   90.00
_cell.angle_gamma   90.00
#
_symmetry.space_group_name_H-M   'P 1'
#
loop_
_entity.id
_entity.type
_entity.pdbx_description
1 polymer ?
#
loop_
_entity_poly.entity_id
_entity_poly.type
_entity_poly.pdbx_seq_one_letter_code
_entity_poly.pdbx_strand_id
1 'polypeptide(L)'
;MCIRDRSVASISIHILRNFFRYLYEHKIIDMDLAAFIPKDNYKKQPKLPSAYTSEEIKKIVSSVDRSTTTGKRNYSIILLATMLGLRASDIANLKFENILWEDNAIRLIQHKTNKELELPLLPEIGNAIIEYLRYGRPKSQSSYIFLLARSPYTHINQPVISQIAKKYFLKANVNIKNKHHGAHALRHSLATLLLEEQVKLPVISEVLGHENTESTSYYLRIDIQSLKKCSLDVSPVCENFYTQKGGYFYE
;
A
#
# COMPACT_ATOMS: atom_id res chain seq x y z
N MET A 1 8.53 6.53 -28.14
CA MET A 1 9.21 6.29 -26.86
C MET A 1 8.16 5.91 -25.82
N CYS A 2 8.19 4.71 -25.27
CA CYS A 2 7.15 4.17 -24.39
C CYS A 2 7.18 4.88 -23.03
N ILE A 3 6.02 5.09 -22.38
CA ILE A 3 5.90 5.72 -21.05
C ILE A 3 6.76 5.01 -19.98
N ARG A 4 7.01 3.70 -20.17
CA ARG A 4 7.90 2.92 -19.31
C ARG A 4 9.34 3.41 -19.34
N ASP A 5 9.82 3.79 -20.52
CA ASP A 5 11.23 4.20 -20.73
C ASP A 5 11.50 5.57 -20.08
N ARG A 6 10.52 6.49 -20.10
CA ARG A 6 10.66 7.81 -19.45
C ARG A 6 10.77 7.74 -17.93
N SER A 7 10.04 6.83 -17.28
CA SER A 7 10.15 6.69 -15.82
C SER A 7 11.48 6.07 -15.40
N VAL A 8 12.02 5.16 -16.19
CA VAL A 8 13.36 4.58 -15.97
C VAL A 8 14.44 5.62 -16.22
N ALA A 9 14.32 6.41 -17.30
CA ALA A 9 15.24 7.51 -17.58
C ALA A 9 15.27 8.55 -16.45
N SER A 10 14.10 8.94 -15.92
CA SER A 10 13.98 9.86 -14.78
C SER A 10 14.69 9.34 -13.53
N ILE A 11 14.48 8.06 -13.18
CA ILE A 11 15.17 7.42 -12.05
C ILE A 11 16.67 7.39 -12.28
N SER A 12 17.13 7.04 -13.49
CA SER A 12 18.55 6.99 -13.83
C SER A 12 19.21 8.36 -13.72
N ILE A 13 18.55 9.41 -14.22
CA ILE A 13 19.00 10.80 -14.08
C ILE A 13 19.15 11.19 -12.61
N HIS A 14 18.18 10.84 -11.79
CA HIS A 14 18.24 11.12 -10.34
C HIS A 14 19.39 10.40 -9.65
N ILE A 15 19.59 9.11 -9.95
CA ILE A 15 20.69 8.31 -9.41
C ILE A 15 22.05 8.91 -9.82
N LEU A 16 22.23 9.25 -11.11
CA LEU A 16 23.46 9.84 -11.61
C LEU A 16 23.76 11.19 -10.92
N ARG A 17 22.75 12.05 -10.75
CA ARG A 17 22.94 13.34 -10.06
C ARG A 17 23.38 13.14 -8.62
N ASN A 18 22.75 12.22 -7.90
CA ASN A 18 23.13 11.93 -6.52
C ASN A 18 24.54 11.33 -6.43
N PHE A 19 24.91 10.47 -7.36
CA PHE A 19 26.23 9.87 -7.44
C PHE A 19 27.31 10.95 -7.69
N PHE A 20 27.14 11.84 -8.68
CA PHE A 20 28.12 12.90 -8.94
C PHE A 20 28.21 13.92 -7.80
N ARG A 21 27.08 14.23 -7.16
CA ARG A 21 27.09 15.07 -5.96
C ARG A 21 27.89 14.42 -4.84
N TYR A 22 27.68 13.15 -4.59
CA TYR A 22 28.44 12.37 -3.61
C TYR A 22 29.96 12.43 -3.90
N LEU A 23 30.37 12.21 -5.16
CA LEU A 23 31.78 12.27 -5.54
C LEU A 23 32.39 13.67 -5.28
N TYR A 24 31.65 14.73 -5.57
CA TYR A 24 32.07 16.10 -5.34
C TYR A 24 32.18 16.43 -3.84
N GLU A 25 31.15 16.07 -3.05
CA GLU A 25 31.12 16.28 -1.59
C GLU A 25 32.29 15.56 -0.88
N HIS A 26 32.68 14.37 -1.38
CA HIS A 26 33.79 13.60 -0.86
C HIS A 26 35.14 13.96 -1.49
N LYS A 27 35.20 15.05 -2.28
CA LYS A 27 36.41 15.54 -2.93
C LYS A 27 37.14 14.51 -3.78
N ILE A 28 36.39 13.57 -4.39
CA ILE A 28 36.89 12.59 -5.34
C ILE A 28 37.03 13.22 -6.73
N ILE A 29 36.17 14.18 -7.03
CA ILE A 29 36.22 15.02 -8.24
C ILE A 29 36.24 16.50 -7.82
N ASP A 30 36.91 17.33 -8.60
CA ASP A 30 37.09 18.76 -8.31
C ASP A 30 35.91 19.63 -8.77
N MET A 31 35.01 19.08 -9.59
CA MET A 31 33.90 19.82 -10.18
C MET A 31 32.55 19.10 -9.89
N ASP A 32 31.52 19.88 -9.55
CA ASP A 32 30.15 19.35 -9.39
C ASP A 32 29.53 19.01 -10.77
N LEU A 33 29.77 17.80 -11.24
CA LEU A 33 29.19 17.29 -12.48
C LEU A 33 27.66 17.11 -12.41
N ALA A 34 27.07 17.08 -11.21
CA ALA A 34 25.61 17.00 -11.04
C ALA A 34 24.89 18.23 -11.60
N ALA A 35 25.59 19.39 -11.66
CA ALA A 35 25.04 20.63 -12.21
C ALA A 35 24.81 20.55 -13.74
N PHE A 36 25.64 19.77 -14.46
CA PHE A 36 25.55 19.61 -15.91
C PHE A 36 24.48 18.59 -16.35
N ILE A 37 23.98 17.76 -15.44
CA ILE A 37 22.93 16.80 -15.76
C ILE A 37 21.59 17.56 -15.86
N PRO A 38 20.86 17.47 -16.97
CA PRO A 38 19.58 18.13 -17.15
C PRO A 38 18.59 17.82 -16.01
N LYS A 39 17.86 18.84 -15.55
CA LYS A 39 16.75 18.60 -14.62
C LYS A 39 15.67 17.86 -15.37
N ASP A 40 15.28 16.70 -14.86
CA ASP A 40 14.14 15.99 -15.40
C ASP A 40 12.85 16.61 -14.85
N ASN A 41 12.10 17.25 -15.74
CA ASN A 41 10.78 17.81 -15.43
C ASN A 41 9.65 16.78 -15.63
N TYR A 42 9.99 15.49 -15.76
CA TYR A 42 9.00 14.43 -15.90
C TYR A 42 8.18 14.28 -14.62
N LYS A 43 7.02 14.91 -14.60
CA LYS A 43 6.00 14.63 -13.60
C LYS A 43 5.27 13.35 -14.01
N LYS A 44 5.62 12.24 -13.37
CA LYS A 44 4.85 11.00 -13.51
C LYS A 44 3.40 11.33 -13.17
N GLN A 45 2.50 11.25 -14.15
CA GLN A 45 1.07 11.33 -13.84
C GLN A 45 0.76 10.19 -12.88
N PRO A 46 0.38 10.47 -11.64
CA PRO A 46 0.10 9.42 -10.68
C PRO A 46 -1.11 8.65 -11.19
N LYS A 47 -0.90 7.37 -11.50
CA LYS A 47 -2.01 6.45 -11.77
C LYS A 47 -2.88 6.43 -10.53
N LEU A 48 -4.19 6.40 -10.73
CA LEU A 48 -5.12 6.17 -9.62
C LEU A 48 -4.71 4.91 -8.86
N PRO A 49 -4.76 4.91 -7.53
CA PRO A 49 -4.48 3.71 -6.75
C PRO A 49 -5.41 2.57 -7.18
N SER A 50 -4.86 1.37 -7.24
CA SER A 50 -5.68 0.18 -7.47
C SER A 50 -6.40 -0.15 -6.17
N ALA A 51 -7.68 0.16 -6.10
CA ALA A 51 -8.55 -0.22 -4.99
C ALA A 51 -9.44 -1.40 -5.38
N TYR A 52 -9.78 -2.20 -4.39
CA TYR A 52 -10.68 -3.35 -4.48
C TYR A 52 -11.87 -3.09 -3.57
N THR A 53 -13.04 -3.51 -4.03
CA THR A 53 -14.28 -3.32 -3.26
C THR A 53 -14.29 -4.20 -2.00
N SER A 54 -15.17 -3.86 -1.06
CA SER A 54 -15.37 -4.67 0.16
C SER A 54 -15.68 -6.13 -0.16
N GLU A 55 -16.48 -6.38 -1.22
CA GLU A 55 -16.82 -7.73 -1.66
C GLU A 55 -15.61 -8.47 -2.25
N GLU A 56 -14.77 -7.79 -3.05
CA GLU A 56 -13.54 -8.37 -3.58
C GLU A 56 -12.57 -8.71 -2.43
N ILE A 57 -12.45 -7.85 -1.43
CA ILE A 57 -11.63 -8.11 -0.24
C ILE A 57 -12.17 -9.31 0.54
N LYS A 58 -13.49 -9.42 0.77
CA LYS A 58 -14.10 -10.60 1.41
C LYS A 58 -13.82 -11.89 0.65
N LYS A 59 -13.87 -11.86 -0.69
CA LYS A 59 -13.48 -13.01 -1.53
C LYS A 59 -12.02 -13.39 -1.35
N ILE A 60 -11.12 -12.42 -1.26
CA ILE A 60 -9.69 -12.67 -1.02
C ILE A 60 -9.48 -13.33 0.34
N VAL A 61 -10.09 -12.81 1.41
CA VAL A 61 -9.98 -13.36 2.77
C VAL A 61 -10.54 -14.78 2.81
N SER A 62 -11.74 -15.03 2.27
CA SER A 62 -12.37 -16.35 2.26
C SER A 62 -11.69 -17.38 1.36
N SER A 63 -10.86 -16.94 0.40
CA SER A 63 -10.08 -17.86 -0.44
C SER A 63 -8.93 -18.54 0.30
N VAL A 64 -8.62 -18.10 1.54
CA VAL A 64 -7.52 -18.66 2.33
C VAL A 64 -7.98 -19.96 2.99
N ASP A 65 -7.35 -21.07 2.61
CA ASP A 65 -7.58 -22.37 3.23
C ASP A 65 -6.90 -22.44 4.60
N ARG A 66 -7.67 -22.50 5.67
CA ARG A 66 -7.21 -22.52 7.06
C ARG A 66 -6.92 -23.93 7.59
N SER A 67 -7.14 -24.98 6.81
CA SER A 67 -6.87 -26.35 7.24
C SER A 67 -5.37 -26.64 7.41
N THR A 68 -4.54 -25.93 6.64
CA THR A 68 -3.08 -26.12 6.63
C THR A 68 -2.36 -25.15 7.58
N THR A 69 -1.20 -25.55 8.08
CA THR A 69 -0.33 -24.70 8.94
C THR A 69 0.07 -23.40 8.26
N THR A 70 0.44 -23.49 6.97
CA THR A 70 0.75 -22.29 6.16
C THR A 70 -0.49 -21.45 5.87
N GLY A 71 -1.66 -22.08 5.75
CA GLY A 71 -2.92 -21.38 5.56
C GLY A 71 -3.31 -20.54 6.77
N LYS A 72 -3.18 -21.09 7.99
CA LYS A 72 -3.43 -20.34 9.24
C LYS A 72 -2.52 -19.11 9.35
N ARG A 73 -1.22 -19.27 9.06
CA ARG A 73 -0.27 -18.14 8.98
C ARG A 73 -0.72 -17.10 7.96
N ASN A 74 -1.02 -17.54 6.74
CA ASN A 74 -1.36 -16.65 5.64
C ASN A 74 -2.67 -15.92 5.90
N TYR A 75 -3.63 -16.56 6.57
CA TYR A 75 -4.90 -15.95 6.97
C TYR A 75 -4.66 -14.77 7.90
N SER A 76 -3.87 -14.95 8.98
CA SER A 76 -3.51 -13.86 9.89
C SER A 76 -2.81 -12.70 9.16
N ILE A 77 -1.90 -13.02 8.23
CA ILE A 77 -1.19 -12.02 7.42
C ILE A 77 -2.16 -11.21 6.54
N ILE A 78 -3.09 -11.90 5.88
CA ILE A 78 -4.09 -11.23 5.02
C ILE A 78 -5.02 -10.36 5.84
N LEU A 79 -5.46 -10.79 7.02
CA LEU A 79 -6.29 -9.97 7.91
C LEU A 79 -5.54 -8.70 8.36
N LEU A 80 -4.28 -8.80 8.79
CA LEU A 80 -3.47 -7.64 9.16
C LEU A 80 -3.33 -6.64 8.00
N ALA A 81 -3.18 -7.14 6.77
CA ALA A 81 -3.05 -6.29 5.59
C ALA A 81 -4.39 -5.66 5.14
N THR A 82 -5.52 -6.38 5.29
CA THR A 82 -6.83 -5.92 4.83
C THR A 82 -7.58 -5.07 5.84
N MET A 83 -7.52 -5.44 7.13
CA MET A 83 -8.31 -4.80 8.17
C MET A 83 -7.56 -3.66 8.88
N LEU A 84 -6.23 -3.78 9.00
CA LEU A 84 -5.39 -2.75 9.63
C LEU A 84 -4.49 -2.01 8.62
N GLY A 85 -4.45 -2.46 7.38
CA GLY A 85 -3.64 -1.82 6.35
C GLY A 85 -2.15 -1.81 6.65
N LEU A 86 -1.62 -2.71 7.48
CA LEU A 86 -0.21 -2.79 7.82
C LEU A 86 0.65 -3.00 6.58
N ARG A 87 1.80 -2.34 6.54
CA ARG A 87 2.76 -2.54 5.45
C ARG A 87 3.36 -3.95 5.52
N ALA A 88 3.72 -4.50 4.37
CA ALA A 88 4.34 -5.82 4.30
C ALA A 88 5.63 -5.94 5.15
N SER A 89 6.41 -4.85 5.26
CA SER A 89 7.58 -4.78 6.15
C SER A 89 7.19 -4.89 7.62
N ASP A 90 6.11 -4.20 8.02
CA ASP A 90 5.68 -4.16 9.41
C ASP A 90 5.08 -5.50 9.84
N ILE A 91 4.30 -6.14 8.96
CA ILE A 91 3.79 -7.51 9.18
C ILE A 91 4.95 -8.51 9.29
N ALA A 92 5.96 -8.41 8.41
CA ALA A 92 7.10 -9.32 8.43
C ALA A 92 7.92 -9.21 9.72
N ASN A 93 8.03 -8.00 10.28
CA ASN A 93 8.80 -7.71 11.48
C ASN A 93 7.96 -7.77 12.78
N LEU A 94 6.70 -8.20 12.72
CA LEU A 94 5.83 -8.27 13.88
C LEU A 94 6.34 -9.33 14.87
N LYS A 95 6.55 -8.90 16.14
CA LYS A 95 7.05 -9.74 17.24
C LYS A 95 5.97 -9.97 18.29
N PHE A 96 6.19 -10.90 19.19
CA PHE A 96 5.28 -11.15 20.32
C PHE A 96 5.08 -9.91 21.19
N GLU A 97 6.13 -9.15 21.46
CA GLU A 97 6.11 -7.92 22.27
C GLU A 97 5.22 -6.81 21.66
N ASN A 98 4.93 -6.90 20.37
CA ASN A 98 4.07 -5.92 19.69
C ASN A 98 2.58 -6.18 19.90
N ILE A 99 2.19 -7.36 20.38
CA ILE A 99 0.78 -7.70 20.64
C ILE A 99 0.49 -7.52 22.12
N LEU A 100 -0.23 -6.49 22.46
CA LEU A 100 -0.66 -6.18 23.83
C LEU A 100 -2.03 -6.81 24.04
N TRP A 101 -2.04 -8.07 24.49
CA TRP A 101 -3.27 -8.85 24.63
C TRP A 101 -4.24 -8.27 25.65
N GLU A 102 -3.73 -7.73 26.76
CA GLU A 102 -4.53 -7.14 27.83
C GLU A 102 -5.19 -5.84 27.39
N ASP A 103 -4.49 -5.04 26.59
CA ASP A 103 -4.96 -3.75 26.08
C ASP A 103 -5.75 -3.89 24.76
N ASN A 104 -5.84 -5.09 24.20
CA ASN A 104 -6.39 -5.33 22.87
C ASN A 104 -5.79 -4.40 21.81
N ALA A 105 -4.47 -4.25 21.82
CA ALA A 105 -3.73 -3.35 20.93
C ALA A 105 -2.54 -4.03 20.24
N ILE A 106 -2.17 -3.49 19.11
CA ILE A 106 -0.93 -3.80 18.40
C ILE A 106 -0.10 -2.53 18.41
N ARG A 107 1.07 -2.56 19.04
CA ARG A 107 2.00 -1.42 19.08
C ARG A 107 3.31 -1.79 18.41
N LEU A 108 3.70 -1.02 17.41
CA LEU A 108 4.93 -1.29 16.64
C LEU A 108 5.58 0.02 16.18
N ILE A 109 6.90 -0.06 15.94
CA ILE A 109 7.63 1.00 15.24
C ILE A 109 7.66 0.63 13.77
N GLN A 110 7.09 1.49 12.92
CA GLN A 110 7.03 1.25 11.49
C GLN A 110 8.43 1.26 10.87
N HIS A 111 8.77 0.20 10.15
CA HIS A 111 10.11 0.04 9.57
C HIS A 111 10.50 1.14 8.57
N LYS A 112 9.54 1.71 7.83
CA LYS A 112 9.82 2.72 6.80
C LYS A 112 9.92 4.14 7.36
N THR A 113 9.10 4.48 8.35
CA THR A 113 8.93 5.85 8.85
C THR A 113 9.54 6.06 10.23
N ASN A 114 9.96 4.98 10.87
CA ASN A 114 10.46 4.95 12.25
C ASN A 114 9.49 5.60 13.27
N LYS A 115 8.19 5.65 12.94
CA LYS A 115 7.14 6.17 13.82
C LYS A 115 6.47 5.04 14.57
N GLU A 116 6.12 5.33 15.81
CA GLU A 116 5.26 4.47 16.60
C GLU A 116 3.85 4.48 16.02
N LEU A 117 3.27 3.30 15.92
CA LEU A 117 1.90 3.06 15.46
C LEU A 117 1.21 2.15 16.45
N GLU A 118 0.08 2.60 16.96
CA GLU A 118 -0.80 1.80 17.80
C GLU A 118 -2.14 1.60 17.09
N LEU A 119 -2.57 0.35 17.00
CA LEU A 119 -3.80 -0.06 16.33
C LEU A 119 -4.59 -1.01 17.23
N PRO A 120 -5.93 -1.04 17.13
CA PRO A 120 -6.73 -2.00 17.87
C PRO A 120 -6.46 -3.43 17.39
N LEU A 121 -6.30 -4.36 18.32
CA LEU A 121 -6.27 -5.79 18.02
C LEU A 121 -7.72 -6.29 17.89
N LEU A 122 -8.22 -6.28 16.67
CA LEU A 122 -9.58 -6.76 16.39
C LEU A 122 -9.70 -8.25 16.74
N PRO A 123 -10.84 -8.70 17.31
CA PRO A 123 -11.02 -10.09 17.74
C PRO A 123 -10.73 -11.12 16.64
N GLU A 124 -11.11 -10.84 15.41
CA GLU A 124 -10.86 -11.72 14.26
C GLU A 124 -9.35 -11.88 14.00
N ILE A 125 -8.58 -10.81 14.09
CA ILE A 125 -7.11 -10.83 13.92
C ILE A 125 -6.46 -11.57 15.09
N GLY A 126 -6.86 -11.24 16.33
CA GLY A 126 -6.35 -11.91 17.53
C GLY A 126 -6.56 -13.42 17.49
N ASN A 127 -7.78 -13.86 17.18
CA ASN A 127 -8.11 -15.27 17.06
C ASN A 127 -7.31 -15.97 15.95
N ALA A 128 -7.13 -15.31 14.79
CA ALA A 128 -6.34 -15.86 13.69
C ALA A 128 -4.85 -15.99 14.07
N ILE A 129 -4.30 -15.03 14.79
CA ILE A 129 -2.92 -15.12 15.29
C ILE A 129 -2.80 -16.27 16.31
N ILE A 130 -3.71 -16.38 17.28
CA ILE A 130 -3.73 -17.47 18.26
C ILE A 130 -3.82 -18.83 17.56
N GLU A 131 -4.72 -18.98 16.59
CA GLU A 131 -4.88 -20.20 15.82
C GLU A 131 -3.58 -20.58 15.09
N TYR A 132 -2.91 -19.62 14.48
CA TYR A 132 -1.61 -19.86 13.87
C TYR A 132 -0.54 -20.25 14.91
N LEU A 133 -0.45 -19.52 16.03
CA LEU A 133 0.55 -19.80 17.08
C LEU A 133 0.40 -21.20 17.67
N ARG A 134 -0.85 -21.64 17.91
CA ARG A 134 -1.14 -22.94 18.49
C ARG A 134 -0.98 -24.11 17.52
N TYR A 135 -1.41 -23.96 16.28
CA TYR A 135 -1.60 -25.07 15.35
C TYR A 135 -0.81 -24.94 14.05
N GLY A 136 -0.16 -23.81 13.80
CA GLY A 136 0.50 -23.56 12.52
C GLY A 136 1.96 -23.16 12.63
N ARG A 137 2.38 -22.53 13.73
CA ARG A 137 3.72 -22.00 13.88
C ARG A 137 4.70 -23.10 14.21
N PRO A 138 5.84 -23.21 13.48
CA PRO A 138 6.91 -24.12 13.84
C PRO A 138 7.48 -23.81 15.24
N LYS A 139 7.92 -24.84 15.97
CA LYS A 139 8.64 -24.65 17.25
C LYS A 139 9.96 -23.93 16.96
N SER A 140 10.14 -22.74 17.54
CA SER A 140 11.31 -21.89 17.34
C SER A 140 11.47 -20.92 18.51
N GLN A 141 12.71 -20.54 18.83
CA GLN A 141 13.06 -19.52 19.83
C GLN A 141 12.93 -18.08 19.26
N SER A 142 12.53 -17.94 18.01
CA SER A 142 12.39 -16.64 17.37
C SER A 142 11.30 -15.80 18.04
N SER A 143 11.60 -14.53 18.31
CA SER A 143 10.65 -13.55 18.83
C SER A 143 9.63 -13.08 17.79
N TYR A 144 9.86 -13.35 16.50
CA TYR A 144 8.95 -12.98 15.43
C TYR A 144 7.73 -13.91 15.40
N ILE A 145 6.56 -13.32 15.16
CA ILE A 145 5.30 -14.09 15.06
C ILE A 145 5.31 -14.99 13.83
N PHE A 146 5.61 -14.42 12.65
CA PHE A 146 5.49 -15.13 11.37
C PHE A 146 6.81 -15.72 10.91
N LEU A 147 6.84 -17.03 10.73
CA LEU A 147 8.02 -17.78 10.33
C LEU A 147 7.83 -18.46 8.98
N LEU A 148 8.95 -18.78 8.33
CA LEU A 148 8.94 -19.68 7.17
C LEU A 148 8.48 -21.07 7.61
N ALA A 149 7.77 -21.77 6.73
CA ALA A 149 7.26 -23.12 7.00
C ALA A 149 8.33 -24.23 6.81
N ARG A 150 9.51 -23.83 6.36
CA ARG A 150 10.64 -24.76 6.12
C ARG A 150 11.83 -24.34 6.98
N SER A 151 12.61 -25.34 7.44
CA SER A 151 13.88 -25.10 8.13
C SER A 151 14.77 -24.17 7.26
N PRO A 152 15.46 -23.21 7.89
CA PRO A 152 15.73 -23.02 9.33
C PRO A 152 14.66 -22.22 10.12
N TYR A 153 13.41 -22.12 9.69
CA TYR A 153 12.27 -21.45 10.35
C TYR A 153 12.57 -19.99 10.74
N THR A 154 13.30 -19.30 9.90
CA THR A 154 13.55 -17.86 10.08
C THR A 154 12.26 -17.05 9.88
N HIS A 155 12.26 -15.79 10.34
CA HIS A 155 11.13 -14.90 10.10
C HIS A 155 10.94 -14.67 8.59
N ILE A 156 9.70 -14.45 8.20
CA ILE A 156 9.38 -14.13 6.81
C ILE A 156 9.81 -12.69 6.50
N ASN A 157 10.17 -12.44 5.24
CA ASN A 157 10.54 -11.11 4.77
C ASN A 157 9.40 -10.44 3.98
N GLN A 158 9.54 -9.14 3.71
CA GLN A 158 8.56 -8.35 2.95
C GLN A 158 8.19 -8.96 1.58
N PRO A 159 9.11 -9.46 0.74
CA PRO A 159 8.76 -10.11 -0.53
C PRO A 159 7.82 -11.31 -0.35
N VAL A 160 8.02 -12.13 0.69
CA VAL A 160 7.15 -13.28 0.97
C VAL A 160 5.73 -12.84 1.30
N ILE A 161 5.56 -11.78 2.11
CA ILE A 161 4.22 -11.19 2.38
C ILE A 161 3.55 -10.75 1.09
N SER A 162 4.30 -10.07 0.22
CA SER A 162 3.78 -9.60 -1.07
C SER A 162 3.38 -10.76 -2.00
N GLN A 163 4.15 -11.85 -2.00
CA GLN A 163 3.82 -13.07 -2.75
C GLN A 163 2.58 -13.78 -2.18
N ILE A 164 2.44 -13.83 -0.85
CA ILE A 164 1.24 -14.37 -0.18
C ILE A 164 0.01 -13.58 -0.65
N ALA A 165 0.03 -12.26 -0.55
CA ALA A 165 -1.08 -11.43 -1.01
C ALA A 165 -1.40 -11.70 -2.48
N LYS A 166 -0.39 -11.67 -3.36
CA LYS A 166 -0.56 -11.95 -4.80
C LYS A 166 -1.20 -13.31 -5.06
N LYS A 167 -0.78 -14.35 -4.34
CA LYS A 167 -1.36 -15.69 -4.45
C LYS A 167 -2.87 -15.68 -4.19
N TYR A 168 -3.32 -14.97 -3.16
CA TYR A 168 -4.73 -14.94 -2.80
C TYR A 168 -5.58 -14.03 -3.68
N PHE A 169 -5.02 -12.99 -4.26
CA PHE A 169 -5.67 -12.26 -5.34
C PHE A 169 -6.01 -13.18 -6.53
N LEU A 170 -5.06 -14.02 -6.94
CA LEU A 170 -5.26 -14.97 -8.04
C LEU A 170 -6.26 -16.06 -7.65
N LYS A 171 -6.16 -16.62 -6.43
CA LYS A 171 -7.04 -17.69 -5.95
C LYS A 171 -8.49 -17.23 -5.78
N ALA A 172 -8.71 -15.99 -5.37
CA ALA A 172 -10.03 -15.40 -5.20
C ALA A 172 -10.73 -15.08 -6.53
N ASN A 173 -10.03 -15.22 -7.66
CA ASN A 173 -10.53 -14.91 -9.00
C ASN A 173 -11.15 -13.49 -9.12
N VAL A 174 -10.56 -12.51 -8.42
CA VAL A 174 -10.94 -11.11 -8.54
C VAL A 174 -10.33 -10.48 -9.78
N ASN A 175 -10.96 -9.42 -10.30
CA ASN A 175 -10.46 -8.75 -11.50
C ASN A 175 -9.17 -7.97 -11.20
N ILE A 176 -8.05 -8.51 -11.62
CA ILE A 176 -6.71 -7.91 -11.46
C ILE A 176 -6.19 -7.20 -12.73
N LYS A 177 -6.99 -7.20 -13.82
CA LYS A 177 -6.58 -6.54 -15.08
C LYS A 177 -6.31 -5.07 -14.84
N ASN A 178 -5.13 -4.61 -15.21
CA ASN A 178 -4.66 -3.21 -15.05
C ASN A 178 -4.61 -2.70 -13.60
N LYS A 179 -4.82 -3.58 -12.58
CA LYS A 179 -4.72 -3.24 -11.17
C LYS A 179 -3.42 -3.80 -10.57
N HIS A 180 -2.83 -3.04 -9.65
CA HIS A 180 -1.78 -3.60 -8.79
C HIS A 180 -2.43 -4.63 -7.83
N HIS A 181 -1.74 -5.75 -7.61
CA HIS A 181 -2.21 -6.81 -6.73
C HIS A 181 -1.07 -7.28 -5.83
N GLY A 182 -1.25 -7.13 -4.54
CA GLY A 182 -0.25 -7.42 -3.49
C GLY A 182 -0.61 -6.71 -2.19
N ALA A 183 0.24 -6.82 -1.18
CA ALA A 183 -0.02 -6.26 0.15
C ALA A 183 -0.30 -4.74 0.11
N HIS A 184 0.38 -4.01 -0.77
CA HIS A 184 0.16 -2.57 -0.91
C HIS A 184 -1.22 -2.22 -1.49
N ALA A 185 -1.74 -3.06 -2.40
CA ALA A 185 -3.08 -2.87 -2.95
C ALA A 185 -4.18 -3.12 -1.89
N LEU A 186 -3.98 -4.08 -0.96
CA LEU A 186 -4.89 -4.30 0.16
C LEU A 186 -4.97 -3.06 1.07
N ARG A 187 -3.82 -2.48 1.39
CA ARG A 187 -3.75 -1.23 2.16
C ARG A 187 -4.42 -0.05 1.44
N HIS A 188 -4.23 0.08 0.11
CA HIS A 188 -4.92 1.10 -0.68
C HIS A 188 -6.44 0.90 -0.67
N SER A 189 -6.89 -0.36 -0.73
CA SER A 189 -8.31 -0.68 -0.66
C SER A 189 -8.90 -0.28 0.68
N LEU A 190 -8.22 -0.54 1.80
CA LEU A 190 -8.67 -0.09 3.11
C LEU A 190 -8.79 1.44 3.16
N ALA A 191 -7.78 2.17 2.67
CA ALA A 191 -7.83 3.63 2.63
C ALA A 191 -9.01 4.16 1.81
N THR A 192 -9.30 3.52 0.68
CA THR A 192 -10.43 3.88 -0.18
C THR A 192 -11.77 3.59 0.51
N LEU A 193 -11.91 2.41 1.14
CA LEU A 193 -13.11 2.04 1.88
C LEU A 193 -13.38 3.00 3.05
N LEU A 194 -12.33 3.38 3.80
CA LEU A 194 -12.46 4.37 4.88
C LEU A 194 -12.91 5.75 4.37
N LEU A 195 -12.46 6.15 3.17
CA LEU A 195 -12.93 7.39 2.53
C LEU A 195 -14.38 7.28 2.08
N GLU A 196 -14.80 6.16 1.50
CA GLU A 196 -16.18 5.89 1.12
C GLU A 196 -17.12 5.94 2.33
N GLU A 197 -16.66 5.49 3.50
CA GLU A 197 -17.34 5.60 4.80
C GLU A 197 -17.22 7.01 5.43
N GLN A 198 -16.72 8.00 4.69
CA GLN A 198 -16.57 9.39 5.10
C GLN A 198 -15.67 9.62 6.34
N VAL A 199 -14.73 8.70 6.59
CA VAL A 199 -13.73 8.88 7.66
C VAL A 199 -12.80 10.04 7.29
N LYS A 200 -12.54 10.94 8.24
CA LYS A 200 -11.70 12.11 8.03
C LYS A 200 -10.26 11.73 7.66
N LEU A 201 -9.68 12.43 6.69
CA LEU A 201 -8.32 12.16 6.20
C LEU A 201 -7.23 12.09 7.29
N PRO A 202 -7.21 12.95 8.32
CA PRO A 202 -6.24 12.83 9.40
C PRO A 202 -6.31 11.48 10.10
N VAL A 203 -7.52 10.96 10.37
CA VAL A 203 -7.73 9.65 11.00
C VAL A 203 -7.22 8.53 10.09
N ILE A 204 -7.53 8.59 8.78
CA ILE A 204 -6.99 7.63 7.80
C ILE A 204 -5.47 7.68 7.78
N SER A 205 -4.89 8.89 7.83
CA SER A 205 -3.44 9.09 7.86
C SER A 205 -2.80 8.46 9.11
N GLU A 206 -3.44 8.61 10.26
CA GLU A 206 -3.01 8.03 11.53
C GLU A 206 -3.10 6.51 11.53
N VAL A 207 -4.24 5.94 11.16
CA VAL A 207 -4.43 4.48 11.04
C VAL A 207 -3.41 3.84 10.11
N LEU A 208 -3.14 4.50 8.99
CA LEU A 208 -2.14 4.01 8.05
C LEU A 208 -0.69 4.35 8.47
N GLY A 209 -0.48 5.21 9.46
CA GLY A 209 0.86 5.68 9.87
C GLY A 209 1.60 6.36 8.72
N HIS A 210 0.97 7.36 8.09
CA HIS A 210 1.61 8.19 7.09
C HIS A 210 2.42 9.30 7.77
N GLU A 211 3.58 9.67 7.22
CA GLU A 211 4.41 10.75 7.76
C GLU A 211 3.74 12.11 7.63
N ASN A 212 3.06 12.30 6.50
CA ASN A 212 2.33 13.53 6.20
C ASN A 212 1.02 13.20 5.48
N THR A 213 0.08 14.13 5.57
CA THR A 213 -1.24 14.03 4.94
C THR A 213 -1.17 14.03 3.40
N GLU A 214 -0.07 14.47 2.80
CA GLU A 214 0.11 14.40 1.34
C GLU A 214 0.04 12.96 0.82
N SER A 215 0.60 12.00 1.57
CA SER A 215 0.50 10.57 1.22
C SER A 215 -0.96 10.08 1.24
N THR A 216 -1.80 10.68 2.06
CA THR A 216 -3.22 10.36 2.18
C THR A 216 -4.06 11.14 1.17
N SER A 217 -3.67 12.38 0.82
CA SER A 217 -4.34 13.20 -0.19
C SER A 217 -4.37 12.54 -1.58
N TYR A 218 -3.46 11.59 -1.82
CA TYR A 218 -3.47 10.77 -3.02
C TYR A 218 -4.78 9.98 -3.19
N TYR A 219 -5.43 9.60 -2.09
CA TYR A 219 -6.72 8.90 -2.10
C TYR A 219 -7.90 9.83 -2.39
N LEU A 220 -7.80 11.14 -2.13
CA LEU A 220 -8.85 12.10 -2.48
C LEU A 220 -9.20 12.11 -3.96
N ARG A 221 -8.25 11.75 -4.82
CA ARG A 221 -8.48 11.65 -6.27
C ARG A 221 -9.43 10.52 -6.66
N ILE A 222 -9.74 9.61 -5.73
CA ILE A 222 -10.66 8.49 -5.92
C ILE A 222 -12.05 8.86 -5.43
N ASP A 223 -12.14 9.83 -4.52
CA ASP A 223 -13.41 10.28 -3.95
C ASP A 223 -14.17 11.19 -4.94
N ILE A 224 -14.65 10.55 -6.00
CA ILE A 224 -15.49 11.21 -7.02
C ILE A 224 -16.80 11.72 -6.41
N GLN A 225 -17.31 11.11 -5.35
CA GLN A 225 -18.54 11.52 -4.67
C GLN A 225 -18.38 12.86 -3.98
N SER A 226 -17.29 13.05 -3.24
CA SER A 226 -16.98 14.32 -2.59
C SER A 226 -16.61 15.39 -3.62
N LEU A 227 -15.91 15.04 -4.71
CA LEU A 227 -15.61 15.96 -5.81
C LEU A 227 -16.89 16.41 -6.52
N LYS A 228 -17.87 15.54 -6.71
CA LYS A 228 -19.18 15.91 -7.30
C LYS A 228 -19.96 16.88 -6.42
N LYS A 229 -19.84 16.80 -5.08
CA LYS A 229 -20.46 17.76 -4.16
C LYS A 229 -19.85 19.16 -4.26
N CYS A 230 -18.59 19.25 -4.70
CA CYS A 230 -17.86 20.51 -4.92
C CYS A 230 -18.02 21.03 -6.35
N SER A 231 -18.63 20.26 -7.26
CA SER A 231 -18.85 20.73 -8.63
C SER A 231 -19.92 21.81 -8.64
N LEU A 232 -19.63 22.89 -9.36
CA LEU A 232 -20.65 23.89 -9.66
C LEU A 232 -21.76 23.24 -10.51
N ASP A 233 -23.01 23.59 -10.26
CA ASP A 233 -24.10 23.21 -11.14
C ASP A 233 -23.82 23.73 -12.54
N VAL A 234 -23.52 22.82 -13.45
CA VAL A 234 -23.35 23.16 -14.85
C VAL A 234 -24.75 23.33 -15.43
N SER A 235 -25.05 24.52 -15.86
CA SER A 235 -26.31 24.79 -16.60
C SER A 235 -26.42 23.76 -17.74
N PRO A 236 -27.62 23.17 -17.96
CA PRO A 236 -27.79 22.20 -19.02
C PRO A 236 -27.39 22.81 -20.35
N VAL A 237 -26.39 22.24 -20.98
CA VAL A 237 -25.93 22.67 -22.29
C VAL A 237 -27.05 22.33 -23.31
N CYS A 238 -27.51 23.27 -24.08
CA CYS A 238 -28.56 23.01 -25.05
C CYS A 238 -28.09 21.99 -26.10
N GLU A 239 -29.03 21.20 -26.65
CA GLU A 239 -28.71 20.15 -27.62
C GLU A 239 -27.92 20.65 -28.83
N ASN A 240 -28.14 21.91 -29.22
CA ASN A 240 -27.40 22.54 -30.30
C ASN A 240 -25.90 22.66 -30.05
N PHE A 241 -25.43 22.65 -28.80
CA PHE A 241 -24.02 22.68 -28.48
C PHE A 241 -23.31 21.41 -28.97
N TYR A 242 -23.94 20.24 -28.82
CA TYR A 242 -23.37 18.97 -29.26
C TYR A 242 -23.46 18.74 -30.78
N THR A 243 -24.25 19.48 -31.47
CA THR A 243 -24.41 19.38 -32.93
C THR A 243 -23.55 20.37 -33.71
N GLN A 244 -22.86 21.29 -33.03
CA GLN A 244 -21.94 22.24 -33.67
C GLN A 244 -20.69 21.52 -34.21
N LYS A 245 -20.69 21.34 -35.53
CA LYS A 245 -19.47 20.89 -36.25
C LYS A 245 -18.55 22.12 -36.41
N GLY A 246 -17.48 22.17 -35.60
CA GLY A 246 -16.37 23.11 -35.78
C GLY A 246 -16.70 24.57 -35.41
N GLY A 247 -17.30 24.79 -34.26
CA GLY A 247 -17.51 26.14 -33.73
C GLY A 247 -16.19 26.74 -33.20
N TYR A 248 -15.99 28.02 -33.49
CA TYR A 248 -14.89 28.81 -32.91
C TYR A 248 -15.12 28.97 -31.41
N PHE A 249 -14.26 28.35 -30.62
CA PHE A 249 -14.31 28.46 -29.16
C PHE A 249 -13.48 29.63 -28.59
N TYR A 250 -12.91 30.45 -29.48
CA TYR A 250 -12.05 31.57 -29.07
C TYR A 250 -12.35 32.77 -30.02
N GLU A 251 -13.32 33.54 -29.70
CA GLU A 251 -13.35 34.98 -29.95
C GLU A 251 -13.57 35.71 -28.61
#